data_ce8e27098237a657be2962ec49c2eaaa
#
_entry.id   ce8e27098237a657be2962ec49c2eaaa
#
_cell.length_a   1.000
_cell.length_b   1.000
_cell.length_c   1.000
_cell.angle_alpha   90.00
_cell.angle_beta   90.00
_cell.angle_gamma   90.00
#
_symmetry.space_group_name_H-M   'P 1'
#
loop_
_entity.id
_entity.type
_entity.pdbx_description
1 polymer ?
#
loop_
_entity_poly.entity_id
_entity_poly.type
_entity_poly.pdbx_seq_one_letter_code
_entity_poly.pdbx_strand_id
1 'polypeptide(L)'
;IKFGVCRPLSDASILKSVGYDFIECDVASALMPDKGDGDWKRQRDKILSLAVPLRSCNGFIPGRFRLTGPKADFAPALDYAEIALRRAEEVGVKTIVFGSGGARNVPGDYCAKNFRDVPNVEKGFEQYTQFCALLAKRIEDLKDVCVVIEPLRPNESNIVNFVWQGVQICNEVNSPRVRQLADIFHMMMGRESAASIVQAGSLLKHCHIAEHTTRNFPGSDPSRNHYFRAYFDALRTIGYTGSISCECGWAGEGTFPQKLEKALKTMREF
;
A
#
# COMPACT_ATOMS: atom_id res chain seq x y z
N ILE A 1 -12.71 11.04 4.20
CA ILE A 1 -11.62 10.07 4.34
C ILE A 1 -12.09 8.93 5.25
N LYS A 2 -11.71 7.67 4.93
CA LYS A 2 -11.90 6.50 5.80
C LYS A 2 -10.58 6.12 6.46
N PHE A 3 -10.62 5.75 7.75
CA PHE A 3 -9.43 5.39 8.52
C PHE A 3 -9.38 3.90 8.83
N GLY A 4 -8.24 3.28 8.60
CA GLY A 4 -7.97 1.87 8.83
C GLY A 4 -6.61 1.60 9.45
N VAL A 5 -6.32 0.32 9.66
CA VAL A 5 -5.07 -0.13 10.27
C VAL A 5 -4.60 -1.41 9.59
N CYS A 6 -3.29 -1.49 9.32
CA CYS A 6 -2.63 -2.71 8.84
C CYS A 6 -2.45 -3.68 10.01
N ARG A 7 -3.34 -4.68 10.12
CA ARG A 7 -3.38 -5.65 11.23
C ARG A 7 -3.92 -7.01 10.78
N PRO A 8 -3.62 -8.10 11.54
CA PRO A 8 -4.29 -9.38 11.33
C PRO A 8 -5.80 -9.28 11.42
N LEU A 9 -6.53 -10.06 10.63
CA LEU A 9 -8.01 -10.07 10.60
C LEU A 9 -8.67 -10.29 11.95
N SER A 10 -7.96 -10.95 12.90
CA SER A 10 -8.43 -11.14 14.28
C SER A 10 -8.69 -9.83 15.03
N ASP A 11 -8.08 -8.74 14.61
CA ASP A 11 -8.19 -7.44 15.27
C ASP A 11 -9.43 -6.64 14.81
N ALA A 12 -10.24 -7.17 13.87
CA ALA A 12 -11.38 -6.45 13.31
C ALA A 12 -12.40 -5.98 14.38
N SER A 13 -12.65 -6.79 15.42
CA SER A 13 -13.58 -6.45 16.49
C SER A 13 -13.08 -5.29 17.36
N ILE A 14 -11.79 -5.25 17.67
CA ILE A 14 -11.20 -4.15 18.45
C ILE A 14 -11.13 -2.86 17.61
N LEU A 15 -10.86 -2.96 16.30
CA LEU A 15 -10.91 -1.80 15.40
C LEU A 15 -12.32 -1.20 15.35
N LYS A 16 -13.35 -2.07 15.29
CA LYS A 16 -14.76 -1.63 15.36
C LYS A 16 -15.08 -0.90 16.65
N SER A 17 -14.66 -1.43 17.80
CA SER A 17 -14.95 -0.81 19.11
C SER A 17 -14.31 0.56 19.29
N VAL A 18 -13.13 0.79 18.66
CA VAL A 18 -12.44 2.09 18.67
C VAL A 18 -13.03 3.07 17.64
N GLY A 19 -13.72 2.59 16.62
CA GLY A 19 -14.37 3.42 15.60
C GLY A 19 -13.56 3.62 14.33
N TYR A 20 -12.69 2.66 13.97
CA TYR A 20 -12.09 2.56 12.65
C TYR A 20 -13.10 2.08 11.60
N ASP A 21 -12.91 2.53 10.37
CA ASP A 21 -13.82 2.24 9.26
C ASP A 21 -13.55 0.88 8.60
N PHE A 22 -12.29 0.40 8.63
CA PHE A 22 -11.86 -0.81 7.93
C PHE A 22 -10.57 -1.40 8.51
N ILE A 23 -10.27 -2.62 8.10
CA ILE A 23 -8.98 -3.27 8.33
C ILE A 23 -8.25 -3.45 7.00
N GLU A 24 -6.92 -3.33 7.04
CA GLU A 24 -5.99 -3.74 5.99
C GLU A 24 -5.19 -4.93 6.46
N CYS A 25 -4.97 -5.93 5.59
CA CYS A 25 -4.24 -7.14 5.95
C CYS A 25 -3.34 -7.58 4.78
N ASP A 26 -2.32 -8.37 5.08
CA ASP A 26 -1.41 -8.95 4.09
C ASP A 26 -2.16 -9.85 3.09
N VAL A 27 -1.84 -9.72 1.80
CA VAL A 27 -2.47 -10.50 0.70
C VAL A 27 -2.32 -12.00 0.92
N ALA A 28 -1.15 -12.48 1.30
CA ALA A 28 -0.91 -13.91 1.45
C ALA A 28 -1.76 -14.50 2.58
N SER A 29 -1.94 -13.75 3.68
CA SER A 29 -2.74 -14.17 4.85
C SER A 29 -4.24 -14.01 4.62
N ALA A 30 -4.66 -12.92 3.99
CA ALA A 30 -6.08 -12.61 3.82
C ALA A 30 -6.69 -13.28 2.59
N LEU A 31 -6.05 -13.14 1.42
CA LEU A 31 -6.58 -13.60 0.13
C LEU A 31 -6.06 -14.97 -0.28
N MET A 32 -4.96 -15.42 0.33
CA MET A 32 -4.42 -16.79 0.21
C MET A 32 -4.22 -17.27 -1.24
N PRO A 33 -3.54 -16.51 -2.16
CA PRO A 33 -3.48 -16.88 -3.58
C PRO A 33 -2.81 -18.24 -3.86
N ASP A 34 -1.94 -18.71 -2.96
CA ASP A 34 -1.26 -20.02 -3.04
C ASP A 34 -2.13 -21.19 -2.55
N LYS A 35 -3.35 -20.93 -2.07
CA LYS A 35 -4.24 -21.96 -1.51
C LYS A 35 -5.37 -22.29 -2.47
N GLY A 36 -5.80 -23.57 -2.42
CA GLY A 36 -6.91 -24.04 -3.22
C GLY A 36 -8.28 -23.46 -2.82
N ASP A 37 -9.29 -23.71 -3.65
CA ASP A 37 -10.62 -23.13 -3.50
C ASP A 37 -11.33 -23.52 -2.19
N GLY A 38 -11.08 -24.71 -1.67
CA GLY A 38 -11.65 -25.14 -0.39
C GLY A 38 -11.17 -24.32 0.80
N ASP A 39 -9.87 -23.94 0.83
CA ASP A 39 -9.30 -23.06 1.84
C ASP A 39 -9.81 -21.63 1.66
N TRP A 40 -9.84 -21.17 0.40
CA TRP A 40 -10.36 -19.86 0.07
C TRP A 40 -11.82 -19.68 0.49
N LYS A 41 -12.69 -20.63 0.22
CA LYS A 41 -14.11 -20.54 0.62
C LYS A 41 -14.28 -20.30 2.12
N ARG A 42 -13.54 -21.05 2.95
CA ARG A 42 -13.57 -20.86 4.41
C ARG A 42 -13.06 -19.46 4.83
N GLN A 43 -11.98 -19.02 4.19
CA GLN A 43 -11.38 -17.71 4.48
C GLN A 43 -12.28 -16.56 4.01
N ARG A 44 -12.89 -16.69 2.84
CA ARG A 44 -13.87 -15.73 2.31
C ARG A 44 -15.03 -15.52 3.27
N ASP A 45 -15.65 -16.62 3.73
CA ASP A 45 -16.78 -16.56 4.63
C ASP A 45 -16.39 -15.88 5.97
N LYS A 46 -15.18 -16.14 6.46
CA LYS A 46 -14.59 -15.44 7.61
C LYS A 46 -14.43 -13.93 7.35
N ILE A 47 -13.89 -13.54 6.20
CA ILE A 47 -13.71 -12.12 5.84
C ILE A 47 -15.05 -11.39 5.77
N LEU A 48 -16.05 -12.01 5.15
CA LEU A 48 -17.39 -11.42 5.03
C LEU A 48 -18.11 -11.25 6.36
N SER A 49 -17.69 -11.99 7.41
CA SER A 49 -18.24 -11.88 8.77
C SER A 49 -17.49 -10.91 9.71
N LEU A 50 -16.44 -10.22 9.20
CA LEU A 50 -15.65 -9.31 10.03
C LEU A 50 -16.46 -8.11 10.55
N ALA A 51 -16.17 -7.67 11.76
CA ALA A 51 -16.82 -6.53 12.41
C ALA A 51 -16.57 -5.18 11.69
N VAL A 52 -15.45 -5.06 10.99
CA VAL A 52 -15.15 -3.99 10.02
C VAL A 52 -14.74 -4.63 8.70
N PRO A 53 -15.04 -4.03 7.53
CA PRO A 53 -14.70 -4.64 6.25
C PRO A 53 -13.19 -4.71 6.04
N LEU A 54 -12.71 -5.78 5.39
CA LEU A 54 -11.40 -5.81 4.75
C LEU A 54 -11.48 -4.93 3.49
N ARG A 55 -10.87 -3.74 3.53
CA ARG A 55 -11.00 -2.76 2.44
C ARG A 55 -9.75 -2.66 1.59
N SER A 56 -8.61 -2.94 2.16
CA SER A 56 -7.30 -2.87 1.51
C SER A 56 -6.45 -4.07 1.90
N CYS A 57 -5.52 -4.48 1.02
CA CYS A 57 -4.51 -5.47 1.36
C CYS A 57 -3.12 -5.00 0.90
N ASN A 58 -2.10 -5.22 1.74
CA ASN A 58 -0.69 -4.94 1.43
C ASN A 58 0.11 -6.23 1.15
N GLY A 59 1.45 -6.12 0.98
CA GLY A 59 2.29 -7.29 0.76
C GLY A 59 1.95 -8.08 -0.50
N PHE A 60 1.64 -7.38 -1.62
CA PHE A 60 1.03 -7.95 -2.81
C PHE A 60 1.85 -9.08 -3.47
N ILE A 61 3.02 -8.76 -4.00
CA ILE A 61 3.85 -9.73 -4.72
C ILE A 61 5.00 -10.19 -3.83
N PRO A 62 5.03 -11.49 -3.46
CA PRO A 62 6.12 -12.02 -2.64
C PRO A 62 7.49 -11.94 -3.33
N GLY A 63 8.55 -11.77 -2.54
CA GLY A 63 9.92 -11.65 -3.03
C GLY A 63 10.51 -12.90 -3.73
N ARG A 64 9.78 -14.03 -3.74
CA ARG A 64 10.15 -15.19 -4.56
C ARG A 64 9.94 -14.96 -6.05
N PHE A 65 9.06 -14.05 -6.44
CA PHE A 65 8.89 -13.62 -7.81
C PHE A 65 9.89 -12.52 -8.16
N ARG A 66 10.35 -12.51 -9.40
CA ARG A 66 11.30 -11.51 -9.90
C ARG A 66 10.65 -10.71 -11.02
N LEU A 67 10.40 -9.43 -10.75
CA LEU A 67 9.77 -8.52 -11.70
C LEU A 67 10.78 -7.68 -12.48
N THR A 68 12.05 -7.68 -12.05
CA THR A 68 13.11 -6.86 -12.64
C THR A 68 14.40 -7.62 -12.78
N GLY A 69 15.27 -7.11 -13.66
CA GLY A 69 16.58 -7.68 -13.93
C GLY A 69 16.55 -8.82 -14.97
N PRO A 70 17.70 -9.46 -15.21
CA PRO A 70 17.84 -10.45 -16.28
C PRO A 70 17.08 -11.76 -16.04
N LYS A 71 16.64 -12.01 -14.81
CA LYS A 71 15.84 -13.17 -14.42
C LYS A 71 14.37 -12.83 -14.16
N ALA A 72 13.90 -11.69 -14.67
CA ALA A 72 12.50 -11.32 -14.55
C ALA A 72 11.62 -12.35 -15.28
N ASP A 73 10.63 -12.88 -14.56
CA ASP A 73 9.62 -13.80 -15.09
C ASP A 73 8.25 -13.34 -14.58
N PHE A 74 7.44 -12.83 -15.49
CA PHE A 74 6.15 -12.25 -15.15
C PHE A 74 5.03 -13.28 -15.00
N ALA A 75 5.11 -14.40 -15.73
CA ALA A 75 3.99 -15.32 -15.82
C ALA A 75 3.52 -15.84 -14.45
N PRO A 76 4.38 -16.41 -13.58
CA PRO A 76 3.94 -16.92 -12.28
C PRO A 76 3.50 -15.79 -11.33
N ALA A 77 4.08 -14.59 -11.45
CA ALA A 77 3.67 -13.44 -10.65
C ALA A 77 2.30 -12.89 -11.09
N LEU A 78 2.02 -12.89 -12.40
CA LEU A 78 0.72 -12.51 -12.94
C LEU A 78 -0.38 -13.49 -12.53
N ASP A 79 -0.12 -14.80 -12.55
CA ASP A 79 -1.07 -15.82 -12.11
C ASP A 79 -1.43 -15.65 -10.63
N TYR A 80 -0.42 -15.47 -9.79
CA TYR A 80 -0.60 -15.17 -8.36
C TYR A 80 -1.41 -13.89 -8.14
N ALA A 81 -1.04 -12.83 -8.85
CA ALA A 81 -1.68 -11.51 -8.74
C ALA A 81 -3.15 -11.54 -9.18
N GLU A 82 -3.46 -12.24 -10.27
CA GLU A 82 -4.82 -12.38 -10.77
C GLU A 82 -5.70 -13.11 -9.76
N ILE A 83 -5.25 -14.24 -9.19
CA ILE A 83 -5.99 -14.94 -8.14
C ILE A 83 -6.26 -14.03 -6.95
N ALA A 84 -5.24 -13.28 -6.49
CA ALA A 84 -5.39 -12.33 -5.38
C ALA A 84 -6.45 -11.27 -5.67
N LEU A 85 -6.41 -10.66 -6.86
CA LEU A 85 -7.31 -9.57 -7.24
C LEU A 85 -8.75 -10.05 -7.46
N ARG A 86 -8.96 -11.24 -8.04
CA ARG A 86 -10.29 -11.83 -8.16
C ARG A 86 -10.90 -12.14 -6.79
N ARG A 87 -10.12 -12.71 -5.87
CA ARG A 87 -10.55 -12.96 -4.49
C ARG A 87 -10.80 -11.65 -3.71
N ALA A 88 -9.99 -10.62 -3.97
CA ALA A 88 -10.20 -9.28 -3.41
C ALA A 88 -11.56 -8.69 -3.83
N GLU A 89 -11.90 -8.79 -5.11
CA GLU A 89 -13.20 -8.35 -5.64
C GLU A 89 -14.37 -9.09 -4.99
N GLU A 90 -14.28 -10.43 -4.82
CA GLU A 90 -15.32 -11.24 -4.19
C GLU A 90 -15.67 -10.80 -2.76
N VAL A 91 -14.68 -10.28 -2.01
CA VAL A 91 -14.87 -9.86 -0.61
C VAL A 91 -14.96 -8.34 -0.43
N GLY A 92 -15.02 -7.58 -1.53
CA GLY A 92 -15.24 -6.14 -1.51
C GLY A 92 -14.02 -5.29 -1.20
N VAL A 93 -12.79 -5.85 -1.27
CA VAL A 93 -11.53 -5.10 -1.19
C VAL A 93 -11.46 -4.10 -2.33
N LYS A 94 -11.02 -2.88 -2.05
CA LYS A 94 -10.96 -1.79 -3.03
C LYS A 94 -9.55 -1.52 -3.55
N THR A 95 -8.54 -1.77 -2.72
CA THR A 95 -7.15 -1.48 -3.07
C THR A 95 -6.21 -2.62 -2.67
N ILE A 96 -5.30 -2.98 -3.58
CA ILE A 96 -4.16 -3.86 -3.30
C ILE A 96 -2.89 -3.03 -3.38
N VAL A 97 -2.17 -2.93 -2.28
CA VAL A 97 -0.96 -2.11 -2.17
C VAL A 97 0.24 -2.81 -2.79
N PHE A 98 0.85 -2.19 -3.78
CA PHE A 98 1.98 -2.71 -4.53
C PHE A 98 3.30 -2.01 -4.18
N GLY A 99 3.76 -2.19 -2.95
CA GLY A 99 5.12 -1.86 -2.52
C GLY A 99 6.12 -2.93 -2.99
N SER A 100 6.00 -4.14 -2.47
CA SER A 100 6.70 -5.37 -2.93
C SER A 100 8.18 -5.19 -3.29
N GLY A 101 8.95 -4.46 -2.47
CA GLY A 101 10.38 -4.17 -2.71
C GLY A 101 11.20 -5.43 -3.03
N GLY A 102 10.94 -6.54 -2.33
CA GLY A 102 11.62 -7.80 -2.57
C GLY A 102 11.41 -8.41 -3.97
N ALA A 103 10.29 -8.12 -4.62
CA ALA A 103 9.98 -8.60 -5.97
C ALA A 103 10.47 -7.64 -7.05
N ARG A 104 10.38 -6.31 -6.82
CA ARG A 104 10.66 -5.29 -7.83
C ARG A 104 12.08 -4.71 -7.80
N ASN A 105 12.86 -4.96 -6.74
CA ASN A 105 14.23 -4.46 -6.67
C ASN A 105 15.08 -4.99 -7.80
N VAL A 106 15.76 -4.07 -8.48
CA VAL A 106 16.74 -4.40 -9.53
C VAL A 106 17.94 -5.08 -8.88
N PRO A 107 18.36 -6.27 -9.35
CA PRO A 107 19.55 -6.94 -8.84
C PRO A 107 20.82 -6.12 -9.11
N GLY A 108 21.74 -6.14 -8.16
CA GLY A 108 23.03 -5.45 -8.24
C GLY A 108 23.45 -4.94 -6.87
N ASP A 109 24.58 -4.27 -6.79
CA ASP A 109 25.02 -3.62 -5.56
C ASP A 109 24.09 -2.43 -5.27
N TYR A 110 23.34 -2.56 -4.20
CA TYR A 110 22.42 -1.53 -3.75
C TYR A 110 23.14 -0.57 -2.80
N CYS A 111 23.30 0.67 -3.22
CA CYS A 111 23.82 1.73 -2.37
C CYS A 111 22.70 2.69 -1.97
N ALA A 112 22.29 2.64 -0.70
CA ALA A 112 21.28 3.54 -0.15
C ALA A 112 21.62 5.04 -0.27
N LYS A 113 22.90 5.37 -0.49
CA LYS A 113 23.36 6.75 -0.65
C LYS A 113 23.30 7.22 -2.10
N ASN A 114 23.28 6.30 -3.06
CA ASN A 114 23.39 6.65 -4.47
C ASN A 114 22.73 5.58 -5.36
N PHE A 115 21.43 5.41 -5.26
CA PHE A 115 20.67 4.39 -5.99
C PHE A 115 20.70 4.60 -7.53
N ARG A 116 21.17 5.74 -8.03
CA ARG A 116 21.42 5.97 -9.46
C ARG A 116 22.58 5.13 -9.99
N ASP A 117 23.46 4.66 -9.09
CA ASP A 117 24.61 3.83 -9.45
C ASP A 117 24.24 2.34 -9.56
N VAL A 118 22.98 1.97 -9.29
CA VAL A 118 22.51 0.59 -9.44
C VAL A 118 22.39 0.27 -10.93
N PRO A 119 23.12 -0.74 -11.42
CA PRO A 119 23.07 -1.13 -12.83
C PRO A 119 21.62 -1.44 -13.27
N ASN A 120 21.22 -0.90 -14.42
CA ASN A 120 19.92 -1.17 -15.05
C ASN A 120 18.68 -0.69 -14.25
N VAL A 121 18.79 0.34 -13.42
CA VAL A 121 17.64 0.93 -12.70
C VAL A 121 16.54 1.36 -13.69
N GLU A 122 16.89 2.04 -14.78
CA GLU A 122 15.93 2.47 -15.80
C GLU A 122 15.22 1.27 -16.43
N LYS A 123 15.98 0.24 -16.82
CA LYS A 123 15.41 -0.99 -17.37
C LYS A 123 14.51 -1.72 -16.38
N GLY A 124 14.88 -1.70 -15.10
CA GLY A 124 14.03 -2.26 -14.03
C GLY A 124 12.73 -1.50 -13.86
N PHE A 125 12.76 -0.18 -13.98
CA PHE A 125 11.56 0.66 -13.97
C PHE A 125 10.65 0.34 -15.16
N GLU A 126 11.21 0.20 -16.35
CA GLU A 126 10.47 -0.22 -17.55
C GLU A 126 9.82 -1.60 -17.37
N GLN A 127 10.59 -2.59 -16.87
CA GLN A 127 10.07 -3.94 -16.61
C GLN A 127 8.92 -3.92 -15.60
N TYR A 128 9.04 -3.14 -14.53
CA TYR A 128 7.98 -2.99 -13.54
C TYR A 128 6.74 -2.34 -14.14
N THR A 129 6.90 -1.31 -14.97
CA THR A 129 5.81 -0.65 -15.70
C THR A 129 5.13 -1.63 -16.67
N GLN A 130 5.91 -2.44 -17.39
CA GLN A 130 5.39 -3.49 -18.27
C GLN A 130 4.58 -4.54 -17.50
N PHE A 131 5.07 -4.96 -16.32
CA PHE A 131 4.32 -5.88 -15.45
C PHE A 131 2.98 -5.27 -15.05
N CYS A 132 2.95 -4.00 -14.64
CA CYS A 132 1.71 -3.30 -14.29
C CYS A 132 0.72 -3.23 -15.46
N ALA A 133 1.22 -3.00 -16.68
CA ALA A 133 0.39 -2.97 -17.88
C ALA A 133 -0.23 -4.34 -18.22
N LEU A 134 0.59 -5.40 -18.14
CA LEU A 134 0.11 -6.78 -18.36
C LEU A 134 -0.91 -7.20 -17.30
N LEU A 135 -0.67 -6.84 -16.03
CA LEU A 135 -1.60 -7.10 -14.95
C LEU A 135 -2.93 -6.36 -15.17
N ALA A 136 -2.86 -5.06 -15.51
CA ALA A 136 -4.05 -4.26 -15.79
C ALA A 136 -4.93 -4.87 -16.88
N LYS A 137 -4.31 -5.44 -17.92
CA LYS A 137 -5.02 -6.14 -18.99
C LYS A 137 -5.67 -7.44 -18.49
N ARG A 138 -4.97 -8.22 -17.64
CA ARG A 138 -5.52 -9.47 -17.08
C ARG A 138 -6.76 -9.28 -16.21
N ILE A 139 -6.90 -8.12 -15.59
CA ILE A 139 -7.96 -7.79 -14.64
C ILE A 139 -8.87 -6.66 -15.15
N GLU A 140 -8.91 -6.43 -16.45
CA GLU A 140 -9.73 -5.35 -17.05
C GLU A 140 -11.22 -5.52 -16.81
N ASP A 141 -11.68 -6.77 -16.66
CA ASP A 141 -13.05 -7.15 -16.35
C ASP A 141 -13.47 -6.87 -14.91
N LEU A 142 -12.52 -6.74 -13.96
CA LEU A 142 -12.82 -6.39 -12.57
C LEU A 142 -13.31 -4.93 -12.49
N LYS A 143 -14.24 -4.65 -11.55
CA LYS A 143 -14.94 -3.34 -11.51
C LYS A 143 -14.47 -2.47 -10.37
N ASP A 144 -14.31 -3.06 -9.20
CA ASP A 144 -14.22 -2.33 -7.93
C ASP A 144 -12.82 -2.30 -7.32
N VAL A 145 -11.97 -3.27 -7.62
CA VAL A 145 -10.61 -3.36 -7.10
C VAL A 145 -9.59 -2.72 -8.03
N CYS A 146 -8.59 -2.08 -7.47
CA CYS A 146 -7.41 -1.63 -8.21
C CYS A 146 -6.12 -1.91 -7.43
N VAL A 147 -5.01 -2.02 -8.15
CA VAL A 147 -3.67 -2.02 -7.58
C VAL A 147 -3.23 -0.59 -7.38
N VAL A 148 -2.67 -0.27 -6.23
CA VAL A 148 -2.12 1.05 -5.93
C VAL A 148 -0.60 0.97 -5.76
N ILE A 149 0.12 1.67 -6.63
CA ILE A 149 1.60 1.69 -6.62
C ILE A 149 2.05 2.47 -5.39
N GLU A 150 2.85 1.82 -4.56
CA GLU A 150 3.43 2.41 -3.37
C GLU A 150 4.91 2.73 -3.61
N PRO A 151 5.29 4.00 -3.61
CA PRO A 151 6.69 4.40 -3.54
C PRO A 151 7.28 4.05 -2.18
N LEU A 152 8.43 3.40 -2.19
CA LEU A 152 9.15 2.99 -0.97
C LEU A 152 10.44 3.80 -0.84
N ARG A 153 10.82 4.15 0.39
CA ARG A 153 12.12 4.79 0.64
C ARG A 153 13.29 3.95 0.08
N PRO A 154 14.44 4.54 -0.27
CA PRO A 154 15.56 3.85 -0.89
C PRO A 154 16.11 2.65 -0.11
N ASN A 155 15.91 2.59 1.21
CA ASN A 155 16.32 1.45 2.03
C ASN A 155 15.47 0.18 1.79
N GLU A 156 14.30 0.33 1.20
CA GLU A 156 13.34 -0.77 0.96
C GLU A 156 13.19 -1.09 -0.53
N SER A 157 13.43 -0.13 -1.42
CA SER A 157 13.42 -0.37 -2.87
C SER A 157 14.39 0.56 -3.60
N ASN A 158 15.01 0.08 -4.67
CA ASN A 158 15.89 0.88 -5.51
C ASN A 158 15.21 1.42 -6.78
N ILE A 159 13.90 1.19 -6.92
CA ILE A 159 13.05 1.82 -7.95
C ILE A 159 11.72 2.25 -7.32
N VAL A 160 11.09 3.25 -7.91
CA VAL A 160 9.81 3.82 -7.45
C VAL A 160 9.89 4.27 -5.99
N ASN A 161 10.65 5.35 -5.79
CA ASN A 161 10.91 5.91 -4.47
C ASN A 161 10.09 7.18 -4.18
N PHE A 162 9.44 7.74 -5.19
CA PHE A 162 8.67 8.98 -5.10
C PHE A 162 7.28 8.82 -5.73
N VAL A 163 6.30 9.55 -5.21
CA VAL A 163 4.92 9.55 -5.69
C VAL A 163 4.85 9.89 -7.19
N TRP A 164 5.65 10.86 -7.67
CA TRP A 164 5.66 11.22 -9.08
C TRP A 164 6.09 10.07 -10.01
N GLN A 165 6.96 9.15 -9.55
CA GLN A 165 7.33 7.96 -10.33
C GLN A 165 6.17 6.97 -10.46
N GLY A 166 5.40 6.79 -9.38
CA GLY A 166 4.18 6.00 -9.43
C GLY A 166 3.11 6.64 -10.33
N VAL A 167 2.98 7.97 -10.29
CA VAL A 167 2.10 8.73 -11.21
C VAL A 167 2.52 8.52 -12.66
N GLN A 168 3.83 8.54 -12.96
CA GLN A 168 4.34 8.24 -14.30
C GLN A 168 3.87 6.85 -14.76
N ILE A 169 4.03 5.80 -13.93
CA ILE A 169 3.58 4.44 -14.26
C ILE A 169 2.06 4.41 -14.47
N CYS A 170 1.27 5.06 -13.60
CA CYS A 170 -0.18 5.12 -13.76
C CYS A 170 -0.59 5.73 -15.10
N ASN A 171 0.09 6.79 -15.52
CA ASN A 171 -0.17 7.46 -16.80
C ASN A 171 0.25 6.61 -18.00
N GLU A 172 1.41 5.95 -17.94
CA GLU A 172 1.89 5.05 -19.01
C GLU A 172 0.97 3.83 -19.17
N VAL A 173 0.57 3.21 -18.06
CA VAL A 173 -0.37 2.07 -18.07
C VAL A 173 -1.77 2.48 -18.50
N ASN A 174 -2.18 3.70 -18.18
CA ASN A 174 -3.46 4.31 -18.54
C ASN A 174 -4.69 3.39 -18.30
N SER A 175 -4.74 2.76 -17.14
CA SER A 175 -5.84 1.84 -16.76
C SER A 175 -6.47 2.23 -15.43
N PRO A 176 -7.80 2.10 -15.27
CA PRO A 176 -8.44 2.30 -13.96
C PRO A 176 -8.02 1.25 -12.93
N ARG A 177 -7.37 0.17 -13.35
CA ARG A 177 -6.91 -0.92 -12.48
C ARG A 177 -5.55 -0.66 -11.82
N VAL A 178 -4.79 0.34 -12.28
CA VAL A 178 -3.50 0.73 -11.71
C VAL A 178 -3.56 2.19 -11.29
N ARG A 179 -3.38 2.45 -10.01
CA ARG A 179 -3.56 3.75 -9.36
C ARG A 179 -2.40 4.03 -8.40
N GLN A 180 -2.44 5.18 -7.75
CA GLN A 180 -1.37 5.67 -6.88
C GLN A 180 -1.72 5.51 -5.39
N LEU A 181 -0.72 5.17 -4.59
CA LEU A 181 -0.69 5.29 -3.14
C LEU A 181 0.34 6.35 -2.72
N ALA A 182 0.02 7.12 -1.70
CA ALA A 182 0.97 7.97 -1.00
C ALA A 182 1.18 7.43 0.42
N ASP A 183 2.38 6.90 0.70
CA ASP A 183 2.78 6.59 2.07
C ASP A 183 3.48 7.81 2.67
N ILE A 184 2.81 8.48 3.61
CA ILE A 184 3.28 9.70 4.25
C ILE A 184 4.59 9.44 5.01
N PHE A 185 4.77 8.25 5.59
CA PHE A 185 6.04 7.87 6.22
C PHE A 185 7.19 7.84 5.20
N HIS A 186 7.01 7.14 4.06
CA HIS A 186 8.03 7.07 3.03
C HIS A 186 8.32 8.43 2.39
N MET A 187 7.28 9.25 2.18
CA MET A 187 7.44 10.62 1.68
C MET A 187 8.28 11.47 2.63
N MET A 188 7.98 11.45 3.93
CA MET A 188 8.78 12.17 4.94
C MET A 188 10.21 11.67 5.00
N MET A 189 10.43 10.37 4.98
CA MET A 189 11.77 9.77 4.97
C MET A 189 12.56 10.10 3.69
N GLY A 190 11.88 10.18 2.55
CA GLY A 190 12.45 10.59 1.26
C GLY A 190 12.56 12.12 1.09
N ARG A 191 12.11 12.90 2.07
CA ARG A 191 12.00 14.36 2.00
C ARG A 191 11.18 14.82 0.78
N GLU A 192 10.18 14.04 0.42
CA GLU A 192 9.26 14.35 -0.65
C GLU A 192 8.19 15.33 -0.18
N SER A 193 7.99 16.38 -0.97
CA SER A 193 6.99 17.42 -0.66
C SER A 193 5.56 16.87 -0.77
N ALA A 194 4.67 17.36 0.08
CA ALA A 194 3.23 17.10 -0.03
C ALA A 194 2.63 17.58 -1.37
N ALA A 195 3.31 18.43 -2.12
CA ALA A 195 2.91 18.82 -3.48
C ALA A 195 2.80 17.62 -4.44
N SER A 196 3.54 16.53 -4.21
CA SER A 196 3.40 15.31 -4.99
C SER A 196 2.01 14.66 -4.84
N ILE A 197 1.35 14.80 -3.69
CA ILE A 197 -0.05 14.39 -3.50
C ILE A 197 -0.97 15.22 -4.39
N VAL A 198 -0.74 16.53 -4.46
CA VAL A 198 -1.53 17.42 -5.32
C VAL A 198 -1.35 17.03 -6.79
N GLN A 199 -0.12 16.73 -7.21
CA GLN A 199 0.18 16.27 -8.57
C GLN A 199 -0.47 14.91 -8.89
N ALA A 200 -0.54 13.99 -7.92
CA ALA A 200 -1.22 12.70 -8.09
C ALA A 200 -2.73 12.87 -8.33
N GLY A 201 -3.36 13.87 -7.71
CA GLY A 201 -4.75 14.22 -7.93
C GLY A 201 -5.70 13.02 -7.84
N SER A 202 -6.52 12.82 -8.86
CA SER A 202 -7.53 11.74 -8.93
C SER A 202 -6.94 10.32 -9.06
N LEU A 203 -5.64 10.18 -9.36
CA LEU A 203 -4.95 8.90 -9.38
C LEU A 203 -4.77 8.33 -7.97
N LEU A 204 -4.71 9.19 -6.94
CA LEU A 204 -4.53 8.76 -5.56
C LEU A 204 -5.78 8.03 -5.04
N LYS A 205 -5.61 6.78 -4.61
CA LYS A 205 -6.73 5.94 -4.13
C LYS A 205 -6.54 5.43 -2.71
N HIS A 206 -5.31 5.41 -2.21
CA HIS A 206 -4.99 4.96 -0.87
C HIS A 206 -3.81 5.75 -0.29
N CYS A 207 -3.74 5.82 1.04
CA CYS A 207 -2.59 6.37 1.75
C CYS A 207 -2.19 5.46 2.89
N HIS A 208 -0.89 5.40 3.16
CA HIS A 208 -0.35 4.89 4.42
C HIS A 208 0.17 6.02 5.29
N ILE A 209 0.19 5.80 6.60
CA ILE A 209 0.69 6.78 7.57
C ILE A 209 1.39 6.10 8.74
N ALA A 210 2.55 6.63 9.11
CA ALA A 210 3.23 6.36 10.36
C ALA A 210 4.04 7.58 10.80
N GLU A 211 4.47 7.62 12.06
CA GLU A 211 5.41 8.63 12.56
C GLU A 211 6.78 8.43 11.89
N HIS A 212 7.35 9.51 11.36
CA HIS A 212 8.48 9.46 10.44
C HIS A 212 9.83 9.03 11.05
N THR A 213 10.00 9.14 12.35
CA THR A 213 11.30 8.83 13.00
C THR A 213 11.38 7.36 13.43
N THR A 214 10.33 6.85 14.05
CA THR A 214 10.29 5.52 14.66
C THR A 214 9.41 4.54 13.90
N ARG A 215 8.69 5.01 12.87
CA ARG A 215 7.62 4.29 12.17
C ARG A 215 6.54 3.78 13.14
N ASN A 216 6.31 4.50 14.23
CA ASN A 216 5.28 4.18 15.20
C ASN A 216 3.95 4.84 14.83
N PHE A 217 2.88 4.58 15.57
CA PHE A 217 1.54 5.10 15.25
C PHE A 217 1.47 6.63 15.34
N PRO A 218 0.63 7.29 14.52
CA PRO A 218 0.38 8.74 14.63
C PRO A 218 -0.04 9.14 16.03
N GLY A 219 0.59 10.16 16.60
CA GLY A 219 0.40 10.59 17.98
C GLY A 219 1.24 9.84 19.03
N SER A 220 2.05 8.86 18.64
CA SER A 220 3.02 8.22 19.56
C SER A 220 3.98 9.26 20.14
N ASP A 221 4.38 10.24 19.35
CA ASP A 221 5.10 11.45 19.77
C ASP A 221 4.29 12.70 19.37
N PRO A 222 3.52 13.32 20.29
CA PRO A 222 2.69 14.47 19.99
C PRO A 222 3.48 15.69 19.48
N SER A 223 4.75 15.84 19.87
CA SER A 223 5.59 16.97 19.43
C SER A 223 5.84 16.95 17.92
N ARG A 224 5.62 15.82 17.27
CA ARG A 224 5.85 15.59 15.83
C ARG A 224 4.58 15.53 14.98
N ASN A 225 3.41 15.59 15.59
CA ASN A 225 2.15 15.54 14.84
C ASN A 225 2.05 16.66 13.79
N HIS A 226 2.66 17.83 14.05
CA HIS A 226 2.63 18.95 13.11
C HIS A 226 3.20 18.63 11.72
N TYR A 227 4.08 17.62 11.59
CA TYR A 227 4.60 17.20 10.29
C TYR A 227 3.54 16.62 9.36
N PHE A 228 2.44 16.08 9.89
CA PHE A 228 1.36 15.55 9.06
C PHE A 228 0.53 16.64 8.37
N ARG A 229 0.49 17.86 8.91
CA ARG A 229 -0.39 18.93 8.44
C ARG A 229 -0.30 19.17 6.94
N ALA A 230 0.90 19.33 6.40
CA ALA A 230 1.09 19.61 4.98
C ALA A 230 0.51 18.51 4.07
N TYR A 231 0.62 17.25 4.49
CA TYR A 231 0.08 16.11 3.73
C TYR A 231 -1.43 16.06 3.78
N PHE A 232 -2.04 16.29 4.95
CA PHE A 232 -3.50 16.37 5.07
C PHE A 232 -4.07 17.59 4.35
N ASP A 233 -3.38 18.74 4.35
CA ASP A 233 -3.75 19.91 3.56
C ASP A 233 -3.74 19.61 2.07
N ALA A 234 -2.73 18.88 1.57
CA ALA A 234 -2.66 18.42 0.20
C ALA A 234 -3.81 17.46 -0.16
N LEU A 235 -4.15 16.51 0.74
CA LEU A 235 -5.31 15.64 0.57
C LEU A 235 -6.63 16.42 0.49
N ARG A 236 -6.80 17.45 1.33
CA ARG A 236 -7.97 18.34 1.24
C ARG A 236 -8.00 19.12 -0.07
N THR A 237 -6.85 19.63 -0.52
CA THR A 237 -6.73 20.38 -1.78
C THR A 237 -7.25 19.59 -2.98
N ILE A 238 -6.99 18.27 -3.03
CA ILE A 238 -7.48 17.42 -4.12
C ILE A 238 -8.87 16.82 -3.86
N GLY A 239 -9.55 17.22 -2.78
CA GLY A 239 -10.85 16.65 -2.42
C GLY A 239 -10.80 15.15 -2.14
N TYR A 240 -9.74 14.66 -1.50
CA TYR A 240 -9.53 13.22 -1.28
C TYR A 240 -10.60 12.61 -0.39
N THR A 241 -11.29 11.60 -0.89
CA THR A 241 -12.34 10.85 -0.18
C THR A 241 -12.00 9.37 0.02
N GLY A 242 -10.76 8.98 -0.29
CA GLY A 242 -10.27 7.61 -0.20
C GLY A 242 -10.03 7.13 1.23
N SER A 243 -9.05 6.28 1.40
CA SER A 243 -8.73 5.63 2.68
C SER A 243 -7.28 5.86 3.10
N ILE A 244 -7.06 5.91 4.40
CA ILE A 244 -5.74 6.01 5.04
C ILE A 244 -5.61 4.86 6.05
N SER A 245 -4.56 4.05 5.94
CA SER A 245 -4.23 3.00 6.91
C SER A 245 -3.00 3.37 7.74
N CYS A 246 -3.06 3.15 9.05
CA CYS A 246 -1.86 3.11 9.88
C CYS A 246 -1.06 1.85 9.53
N GLU A 247 0.06 2.02 8.80
CA GLU A 247 1.06 0.97 8.57
C GLU A 247 2.27 1.23 9.46
N CYS A 248 2.19 0.81 10.73
CA CYS A 248 3.09 1.31 11.76
C CYS A 248 3.32 0.30 12.91
N GLY A 249 4.35 0.59 13.71
CA GLY A 249 4.55 -0.03 15.01
C GLY A 249 3.57 0.49 16.06
N TRP A 250 3.39 -0.29 17.12
CA TRP A 250 2.49 0.02 18.24
C TRP A 250 3.24 -0.01 19.57
N ALA A 251 4.51 0.43 19.58
CA ALA A 251 5.35 0.51 20.78
C ALA A 251 4.91 1.66 21.71
N GLY A 252 5.43 1.63 22.95
CA GLY A 252 5.18 2.68 23.95
C GLY A 252 4.12 2.29 24.99
N GLU A 253 3.82 3.20 25.89
CA GLU A 253 2.92 2.99 27.03
C GLU A 253 1.45 2.91 26.60
N GLY A 254 0.65 2.28 27.43
CA GLY A 254 -0.79 2.09 27.24
C GLY A 254 -1.14 0.78 26.56
N THR A 255 -2.41 0.41 26.68
CA THR A 255 -2.98 -0.79 26.02
C THR A 255 -3.12 -0.58 24.52
N PHE A 256 -3.23 -1.66 23.78
CA PHE A 256 -3.41 -1.56 22.31
C PHE A 256 -4.65 -0.74 21.92
N PRO A 257 -5.84 -0.90 22.56
CA PRO A 257 -6.98 -0.03 22.30
C PRO A 257 -6.69 1.46 22.51
N GLN A 258 -6.02 1.82 23.61
CA GLN A 258 -5.66 3.22 23.89
C GLN A 258 -4.74 3.83 22.83
N LYS A 259 -3.80 3.03 22.29
CA LYS A 259 -2.94 3.45 21.19
C LYS A 259 -3.74 3.64 19.89
N LEU A 260 -4.66 2.74 19.60
CA LEU A 260 -5.57 2.86 18.46
C LEU A 260 -6.43 4.13 18.55
N GLU A 261 -7.04 4.40 19.73
CA GLU A 261 -7.83 5.62 19.98
C GLU A 261 -6.98 6.89 19.76
N LYS A 262 -5.75 6.90 20.30
CA LYS A 262 -4.83 8.02 20.16
C LYS A 262 -4.46 8.25 18.69
N ALA A 263 -4.15 7.20 17.94
CA ALA A 263 -3.82 7.31 16.53
C ALA A 263 -5.00 7.83 15.70
N LEU A 264 -6.20 7.28 15.93
CA LEU A 264 -7.41 7.71 15.23
C LEU A 264 -7.76 9.17 15.53
N LYS A 265 -7.67 9.57 16.80
CA LYS A 265 -7.87 10.96 17.22
C LYS A 265 -6.88 11.88 16.50
N THR A 266 -5.58 11.55 16.54
CA THR A 266 -4.54 12.34 15.88
C THR A 266 -4.82 12.53 14.38
N MET A 267 -5.21 11.46 13.67
CA MET A 267 -5.52 11.56 12.23
C MET A 267 -6.77 12.40 11.94
N ARG A 268 -7.75 12.42 12.84
CA ARG A 268 -8.99 13.19 12.71
C ARG A 268 -8.83 14.66 13.04
N GLU A 269 -7.73 15.08 13.68
CA GLU A 269 -7.42 16.48 14.00
C GLU A 269 -6.92 17.26 12.77
N PHE A 270 -6.52 16.59 11.74
CA PHE A 270 -6.08 17.14 10.46
C PHE A 270 -7.16 17.05 9.39
#